data_208d72087dc43015c47eb6967d0439c2
#
_entry.id   208d72087dc43015c47eb6967d0439c2
#
_cell.length_a   1.000
_cell.length_b   1.000
_cell.length_c   1.000
_cell.angle_alpha   90.00
_cell.angle_beta   90.00
_cell.angle_gamma   90.00
#
_symmetry.space_group_name_H-M   'P 1'
#
loop_
_entity.id
_entity.type
_entity.pdbx_description
1 polymer ?
#
loop_
_entity_poly.entity_id
_entity_poly.type
_entity_poly.pdbx_seq_one_letter_code
_entity_poly.pdbx_strand_id
1 'polypeptide(L)'
;MIASKKLRARTVLASIPKGLPMAKTVLVVDDNALIRQALCEMFKREADFEVCGEAENGREAIEKAQQLHPDLIVMDLSMPVMNGIEAASILKSLMPTVPLIIFSEYSYVFSEKEARTAGVSALVSKSEHASVLVGKARALLYDIAA
;
A
#
# COMPACT_ATOMS: atom_id res chain seq x y z
N MET A 1 -1.00 5.49 -22.95
CA MET A 1 -1.67 4.19 -23.01
C MET A 1 -1.09 3.25 -21.99
N ILE A 2 -1.94 2.52 -21.29
CA ILE A 2 -1.54 1.61 -20.21
C ILE A 2 -0.57 0.53 -20.70
N ALA A 3 -0.81 -0.02 -21.88
CA ALA A 3 0.05 -1.05 -22.47
C ALA A 3 1.48 -0.57 -22.71
N SER A 4 1.65 0.69 -23.20
CA SER A 4 2.97 1.28 -23.40
C SER A 4 3.72 1.47 -22.10
N LYS A 5 3.01 1.88 -21.05
CA LYS A 5 3.59 2.09 -19.73
C LYS A 5 4.05 0.77 -19.10
N LYS A 6 3.27 -0.29 -19.25
CA LYS A 6 3.66 -1.63 -18.79
C LYS A 6 4.87 -2.17 -19.54
N LEU A 7 4.92 -1.95 -20.84
CA LEU A 7 6.06 -2.35 -21.66
C LEU A 7 7.34 -1.63 -21.24
N ARG A 8 7.29 -0.33 -20.96
CA ARG A 8 8.43 0.41 -20.45
C ARG A 8 8.93 -0.13 -19.11
N ALA A 9 8.01 -0.41 -18.20
CA ALA A 9 8.37 -0.96 -16.90
C ALA A 9 9.04 -2.33 -17.06
N ARG A 10 8.52 -3.19 -17.93
CA ARG A 10 9.13 -4.48 -18.23
C ARG A 10 10.52 -4.35 -18.87
N THR A 11 10.69 -3.39 -19.79
CA THR A 11 11.95 -3.13 -20.42
C THR A 11 13.00 -2.68 -19.40
N VAL A 12 12.62 -1.76 -18.50
CA VAL A 12 13.49 -1.31 -17.42
C VAL A 12 13.85 -2.45 -16.49
N LEU A 13 12.88 -3.27 -16.10
CA LEU A 13 13.12 -4.43 -15.25
C LEU A 13 14.00 -5.48 -15.93
N ALA A 14 13.85 -5.67 -17.23
CA ALA A 14 14.68 -6.60 -17.99
C ALA A 14 16.16 -6.19 -18.04
N SER A 15 16.46 -4.89 -17.87
CA SER A 15 17.84 -4.39 -17.84
C SER A 15 18.47 -4.44 -16.44
N ILE A 16 17.70 -4.80 -15.41
CA ILE A 16 18.19 -4.92 -14.04
C ILE A 16 19.01 -6.22 -13.92
N PRO A 17 20.18 -6.18 -13.26
CA PRO A 17 20.99 -7.39 -13.07
C PRO A 17 20.21 -8.52 -12.41
N LYS A 18 20.57 -9.76 -12.80
CA LYS A 18 19.98 -10.96 -12.19
C LYS A 18 20.19 -10.96 -10.68
N GLY A 19 19.19 -11.38 -9.94
CA GLY A 19 19.23 -11.46 -8.48
C GLY A 19 18.55 -10.30 -7.77
N LEU A 20 18.21 -9.21 -8.49
CA LEU A 20 17.42 -8.13 -7.91
C LEU A 20 15.93 -8.51 -7.96
N PRO A 21 15.17 -8.18 -6.91
CA PRO A 21 13.75 -8.50 -6.88
C PRO A 21 12.98 -7.71 -7.93
N MET A 22 11.90 -8.31 -8.43
CA MET A 22 10.93 -7.60 -9.26
C MET A 22 10.25 -6.51 -8.42
N ALA A 23 9.78 -5.45 -9.08
CA ALA A 23 9.04 -4.40 -8.41
C ALA A 23 7.80 -4.97 -7.72
N LYS A 24 7.57 -4.53 -6.48
CA LYS A 24 6.40 -4.92 -5.70
C LYS A 24 5.24 -4.00 -6.00
N THR A 25 4.05 -4.57 -6.10
CA THR A 25 2.84 -3.82 -6.43
C THR A 25 2.16 -3.27 -5.18
N VAL A 26 1.70 -2.03 -5.27
CA VAL A 26 1.06 -1.31 -4.17
C VAL A 26 -0.33 -0.84 -4.59
N LEU A 27 -1.32 -1.15 -3.77
CA LEU A 27 -2.67 -0.57 -3.89
C LEU A 27 -2.75 0.61 -2.92
N VAL A 28 -3.07 1.79 -3.42
CA VAL A 28 -3.16 3.02 -2.62
C VAL A 28 -4.62 3.38 -2.41
N VAL A 29 -5.03 3.51 -1.14
CA VAL A 29 -6.42 3.76 -0.75
C VAL A 29 -6.52 5.00 0.12
N ASP A 30 -7.21 6.01 -0.38
CA ASP A 30 -7.48 7.26 0.34
C ASP A 30 -8.65 7.96 -0.33
N ASP A 31 -9.60 8.47 0.44
CA ASP A 31 -10.76 9.18 -0.11
C ASP A 31 -10.40 10.59 -0.60
N ASN A 32 -9.29 11.15 -0.13
CA ASN A 32 -8.80 12.43 -0.59
C ASN A 32 -7.94 12.24 -1.85
N ALA A 33 -8.43 12.74 -2.98
CA ALA A 33 -7.78 12.57 -4.28
C ALA A 33 -6.35 13.16 -4.33
N LEU A 34 -6.12 14.29 -3.67
CA LEU A 34 -4.80 14.93 -3.66
C LEU A 34 -3.79 14.12 -2.86
N ILE A 35 -4.19 13.61 -1.70
CA ILE A 35 -3.34 12.76 -0.87
C ILE A 35 -3.06 11.44 -1.60
N ARG A 36 -4.09 10.84 -2.19
CA ARG A 36 -3.94 9.60 -2.95
C ARG A 36 -2.96 9.77 -4.11
N GLN A 37 -3.08 10.88 -4.85
CA GLN A 37 -2.17 11.20 -5.94
C GLN A 37 -0.73 11.37 -5.43
N ALA A 38 -0.54 12.08 -4.32
CA ALA A 38 0.77 12.29 -3.74
C ALA A 38 1.43 10.95 -3.32
N LEU A 39 0.65 10.05 -2.73
CA LEU A 39 1.13 8.72 -2.37
C LEU A 39 1.54 7.91 -3.60
N CYS A 40 0.72 7.95 -4.63
CA CYS A 40 1.04 7.27 -5.89
C CYS A 40 2.34 7.79 -6.50
N GLU A 41 2.51 9.10 -6.55
CA GLU A 41 3.72 9.72 -7.09
C GLU A 41 4.95 9.34 -6.27
N MET A 42 4.82 9.29 -4.96
CA MET A 42 5.90 8.89 -4.06
C MET A 42 6.39 7.47 -4.37
N PHE A 43 5.47 6.51 -4.48
CA PHE A 43 5.84 5.13 -4.80
C PHE A 43 6.36 4.98 -6.24
N LYS A 44 5.82 5.75 -7.18
CA LYS A 44 6.29 5.72 -8.58
C LYS A 44 7.73 6.19 -8.75
N ARG A 45 8.24 7.00 -7.85
CA ARG A 45 9.63 7.45 -7.86
C ARG A 45 10.61 6.36 -7.45
N GLU A 46 10.12 5.31 -6.80
CA GLU A 46 10.94 4.22 -6.31
C GLU A 46 10.94 3.07 -7.33
N ALA A 47 12.14 2.67 -7.77
CA ALA A 47 12.27 1.63 -8.80
C ALA A 47 11.77 0.25 -8.34
N ASP A 48 11.75 0.02 -7.03
CA ASP A 48 11.35 -1.26 -6.44
C ASP A 48 9.85 -1.35 -6.16
N PHE A 49 9.07 -0.33 -6.52
CA PHE A 49 7.61 -0.32 -6.35
C PHE A 49 6.88 0.01 -7.66
N GLU A 50 5.68 -0.53 -7.78
CA GLU A 50 4.76 -0.23 -8.87
C GLU A 50 3.36 -0.05 -8.28
N VAL A 51 2.72 1.08 -8.54
CA VAL A 51 1.33 1.31 -8.12
C VAL A 51 0.41 0.55 -9.07
N CYS A 52 -0.25 -0.47 -8.57
CA CYS A 52 -1.13 -1.30 -9.39
C CYS A 52 -2.57 -0.81 -9.45
N GLY A 53 -2.96 0.07 -8.53
CA GLY A 53 -4.31 0.61 -8.52
C GLY A 53 -4.54 1.57 -7.37
N GLU A 54 -5.71 2.20 -7.39
CA GLU A 54 -6.16 3.18 -6.40
C GLU A 54 -7.59 2.86 -5.99
N ALA A 55 -7.95 3.24 -4.76
CA ALA A 55 -9.31 3.11 -4.25
C ALA A 55 -9.65 4.30 -3.35
N GLU A 56 -10.94 4.62 -3.23
CA GLU A 56 -11.42 5.79 -2.49
C GLU A 56 -12.03 5.44 -1.14
N ASN A 57 -12.28 4.17 -0.88
CA ASN A 57 -12.87 3.70 0.37
C ASN A 57 -12.52 2.24 0.60
N GLY A 58 -12.88 1.74 1.79
CA GLY A 58 -12.54 0.36 2.16
C GLY A 58 -13.19 -0.70 1.31
N ARG A 59 -14.44 -0.48 0.87
CA ARG A 59 -15.14 -1.44 0.02
C ARG A 59 -14.47 -1.58 -1.34
N GLU A 60 -14.16 -0.45 -1.97
CA GLU A 60 -13.44 -0.43 -3.24
C GLU A 60 -12.05 -1.05 -3.11
N ALA A 61 -11.39 -0.81 -1.97
CA ALA A 61 -10.09 -1.42 -1.69
C ALA A 61 -10.17 -2.95 -1.68
N ILE A 62 -11.20 -3.51 -1.06
CA ILE A 62 -11.40 -4.96 -1.02
C ILE A 62 -11.63 -5.51 -2.43
N GLU A 63 -12.49 -4.86 -3.20
CA GLU A 63 -12.78 -5.28 -4.58
C GLU A 63 -11.51 -5.26 -5.44
N LYS A 64 -10.76 -4.16 -5.39
CA LYS A 64 -9.54 -4.01 -6.18
C LYS A 64 -8.42 -4.94 -5.72
N ALA A 65 -8.29 -5.16 -4.42
CA ALA A 65 -7.30 -6.11 -3.90
C ALA A 65 -7.55 -7.51 -4.45
N GLN A 66 -8.79 -7.94 -4.51
CA GLN A 66 -9.14 -9.25 -5.05
C GLN A 66 -8.90 -9.35 -6.56
N GLN A 67 -9.07 -8.25 -7.28
CA GLN A 67 -8.81 -8.20 -8.73
C GLN A 67 -7.33 -8.11 -9.07
N LEU A 68 -6.60 -7.29 -8.33
CA LEU A 68 -5.23 -6.90 -8.68
C LEU A 68 -4.15 -7.70 -7.95
N HIS A 69 -4.49 -8.37 -6.85
CA HIS A 69 -3.55 -9.12 -6.01
C HIS A 69 -2.28 -8.31 -5.67
N PRO A 70 -2.43 -7.15 -4.99
CA PRO A 70 -1.28 -6.34 -4.66
C PRO A 70 -0.35 -7.04 -3.66
N ASP A 71 0.92 -6.68 -3.70
CA ASP A 71 1.89 -7.14 -2.72
C ASP A 71 1.79 -6.36 -1.41
N LEU A 72 1.28 -5.12 -1.46
CA LEU A 72 1.13 -4.23 -0.33
C LEU A 72 -0.12 -3.38 -0.49
N ILE A 73 -0.80 -3.10 0.60
CA ILE A 73 -1.91 -2.14 0.63
C ILE A 73 -1.54 -1.00 1.58
N VAL A 74 -1.64 0.23 1.09
CA VAL A 74 -1.48 1.45 1.90
C VAL A 74 -2.83 2.13 1.94
N MET A 75 -3.38 2.32 3.13
CA MET A 75 -4.77 2.72 3.28
C MET A 75 -4.96 3.76 4.38
N ASP A 76 -5.76 4.77 4.10
CA ASP A 76 -6.20 5.72 5.11
C ASP A 76 -7.13 5.05 6.12
N LEU A 77 -7.18 5.59 7.32
CA LEU A 77 -8.07 5.12 8.38
C LEU A 77 -9.50 5.64 8.19
N SER A 78 -9.65 6.96 8.03
CA SER A 78 -10.95 7.62 7.98
C SER A 78 -11.43 7.77 6.55
N MET A 79 -12.37 6.93 6.16
CA MET A 79 -12.95 6.94 4.82
C MET A 79 -14.46 6.72 4.88
N PRO A 80 -15.21 7.24 3.90
CA PRO A 80 -16.65 6.96 3.83
C PRO A 80 -16.91 5.50 3.44
N VAL A 81 -18.13 5.05 3.59
CA VAL A 81 -18.63 3.71 3.26
C VAL A 81 -18.05 2.63 4.17
N MET A 82 -16.74 2.51 4.23
CA MET A 82 -16.04 1.54 5.08
C MET A 82 -14.68 2.10 5.45
N ASN A 83 -14.40 2.23 6.74
CA ASN A 83 -13.12 2.76 7.23
C ASN A 83 -11.99 1.74 7.08
N GLY A 84 -10.75 2.22 7.31
CA GLY A 84 -9.55 1.39 7.13
C GLY A 84 -9.46 0.19 8.07
N ILE A 85 -9.98 0.29 9.29
CA ILE A 85 -9.94 -0.82 10.25
C ILE A 85 -10.90 -1.93 9.85
N GLU A 86 -12.12 -1.56 9.44
CA GLU A 86 -13.10 -2.52 8.94
C GLU A 86 -12.58 -3.25 7.71
N ALA A 87 -12.03 -2.48 6.78
CA ALA A 87 -11.44 -3.04 5.55
C ALA A 87 -10.25 -3.96 5.86
N ALA A 88 -9.39 -3.57 6.82
CA ALA A 88 -8.24 -4.38 7.22
C ALA A 88 -8.66 -5.74 7.75
N SER A 89 -9.68 -5.80 8.59
CA SER A 89 -10.20 -7.07 9.12
C SER A 89 -10.67 -8.00 8.02
N ILE A 90 -11.38 -7.47 7.05
CA ILE A 90 -11.89 -8.25 5.91
C ILE A 90 -10.73 -8.71 5.02
N LEU A 91 -9.80 -7.81 4.72
CA LEU A 91 -8.63 -8.13 3.90
C LEU A 91 -7.72 -9.17 4.55
N LYS A 92 -7.58 -9.13 5.87
CA LYS A 92 -6.82 -10.15 6.60
C LYS A 92 -7.42 -11.54 6.40
N SER A 93 -8.74 -11.64 6.41
CA SER A 93 -9.43 -12.91 6.17
C SER A 93 -9.29 -13.40 4.73
N LEU A 94 -9.36 -12.48 3.76
CA LEU A 94 -9.32 -12.83 2.35
C LEU A 94 -7.89 -13.00 1.82
N MET A 95 -6.96 -12.22 2.32
CA MET A 95 -5.59 -12.14 1.82
C MET A 95 -4.60 -12.06 2.99
N PRO A 96 -4.49 -13.12 3.79
CA PRO A 96 -3.76 -13.07 5.07
C PRO A 96 -2.26 -12.81 4.94
N THR A 97 -1.68 -13.02 3.76
CA THR A 97 -0.24 -12.81 3.55
C THR A 97 0.12 -11.42 3.03
N VAL A 98 -0.88 -10.62 2.64
CA VAL A 98 -0.63 -9.28 2.10
C VAL A 98 -0.48 -8.29 3.25
N PRO A 99 0.69 -7.66 3.41
CA PRO A 99 0.86 -6.63 4.43
C PRO A 99 0.03 -5.39 4.12
N LEU A 100 -0.42 -4.74 5.19
CA LEU A 100 -1.28 -3.58 5.12
C LEU A 100 -0.76 -2.50 6.07
N ILE A 101 -0.51 -1.32 5.51
CA ILE A 101 -0.10 -0.14 6.28
C ILE A 101 -1.27 0.83 6.35
N ILE A 102 -1.61 1.26 7.57
CA ILE A 102 -2.53 2.39 7.76
C ILE A 102 -1.71 3.67 7.79
N PHE A 103 -2.01 4.59 6.89
CA PHE A 103 -1.36 5.88 6.77
C PHE A 103 -2.39 6.96 7.06
N SER A 104 -2.34 7.55 8.26
CA SER A 104 -3.41 8.43 8.74
C SER A 104 -2.89 9.55 9.64
N GLU A 105 -3.61 10.68 9.65
CA GLU A 105 -3.34 11.77 10.59
C GLU A 105 -3.70 11.37 12.01
N TYR A 106 -4.60 10.43 12.17
CA TYR A 106 -5.18 10.02 13.45
C TYR A 106 -4.71 8.65 13.91
N SER A 107 -3.44 8.35 13.69
CA SER A 107 -2.86 7.06 14.07
C SER A 107 -2.94 6.78 15.58
N TYR A 108 -3.19 7.81 16.39
CA TYR A 108 -3.34 7.69 17.84
C TYR A 108 -4.78 7.39 18.29
N VAL A 109 -5.76 7.38 17.38
CA VAL A 109 -7.19 7.21 17.73
C VAL A 109 -7.48 5.82 18.26
N PHE A 110 -6.68 4.85 17.88
CA PHE A 110 -6.80 3.50 18.42
C PHE A 110 -5.39 2.93 18.69
N SER A 111 -5.34 1.91 19.56
CA SER A 111 -4.08 1.34 20.00
C SER A 111 -3.45 0.46 18.92
N GLU A 112 -2.13 0.28 19.01
CA GLU A 112 -1.41 -0.67 18.16
C GLU A 112 -2.00 -2.09 18.26
N LYS A 113 -2.45 -2.47 19.45
CA LYS A 113 -3.08 -3.76 19.68
C LYS A 113 -4.34 -3.93 18.86
N GLU A 114 -5.20 -2.90 18.84
CA GLU A 114 -6.43 -2.92 18.04
C GLU A 114 -6.11 -3.02 16.55
N ALA A 115 -5.13 -2.26 16.09
CA ALA A 115 -4.69 -2.29 14.69
C ALA A 115 -4.17 -3.68 14.31
N ARG A 116 -3.31 -4.27 15.13
CA ARG A 116 -2.77 -5.63 14.89
C ARG A 116 -3.86 -6.67 14.87
N THR A 117 -4.82 -6.57 15.78
CA THR A 117 -5.98 -7.48 15.83
C THR A 117 -6.78 -7.40 14.53
N ALA A 118 -6.89 -6.19 13.96
CA ALA A 118 -7.57 -5.99 12.68
C ALA A 118 -6.73 -6.43 11.47
N GLY A 119 -5.46 -6.79 11.66
CA GLY A 119 -4.59 -7.24 10.58
C GLY A 119 -3.69 -6.17 10.00
N VAL A 120 -3.59 -5.01 10.65
CA VAL A 120 -2.70 -3.92 10.22
C VAL A 120 -1.26 -4.30 10.55
N SER A 121 -0.37 -4.23 9.54
CA SER A 121 1.04 -4.57 9.69
C SER A 121 1.87 -3.43 10.26
N ALA A 122 1.51 -2.19 9.95
CA ALA A 122 2.17 -1.01 10.46
C ALA A 122 1.24 0.21 10.43
N LEU A 123 1.47 1.13 11.36
CA LEU A 123 0.80 2.42 11.41
C LEU A 123 1.84 3.51 11.10
N VAL A 124 1.52 4.39 10.18
CA VAL A 124 2.36 5.53 9.84
C VAL A 124 1.52 6.80 9.89
N SER A 125 2.01 7.81 10.57
CA SER A 125 1.33 9.10 10.65
C SER A 125 1.58 9.92 9.38
N LYS A 126 0.55 10.59 8.88
CA LYS A 126 0.67 11.52 7.74
C LYS A 126 1.56 12.72 8.07
N SER A 127 1.82 12.99 9.35
CA SER A 127 2.74 14.04 9.78
C SER A 127 4.21 13.63 9.70
N GLU A 128 4.50 12.34 9.55
CA GLU A 128 5.85 11.83 9.41
C GLU A 128 6.37 12.07 7.99
N HIS A 129 7.69 12.11 7.83
CA HIS A 129 8.30 12.25 6.53
C HIS A 129 7.94 11.06 5.62
N ALA A 130 7.73 11.33 4.33
CA ALA A 130 7.36 10.30 3.35
C ALA A 130 8.32 9.10 3.32
N SER A 131 9.59 9.32 3.63
CA SER A 131 10.60 8.25 3.68
C SER A 131 10.29 7.19 4.74
N VAL A 132 9.56 7.55 5.80
CA VAL A 132 9.15 6.60 6.83
C VAL A 132 8.18 5.57 6.25
N LEU A 133 7.21 6.01 5.46
CA LEU A 133 6.26 5.11 4.82
C LEU A 133 6.95 4.15 3.85
N VAL A 134 7.82 4.68 2.99
CA VAL A 134 8.56 3.86 2.02
C VAL A 134 9.47 2.86 2.76
N GLY A 135 10.14 3.29 3.82
CA GLY A 135 10.98 2.43 4.65
C GLY A 135 10.21 1.28 5.29
N LYS A 136 9.02 1.57 5.83
CA LYS A 136 8.14 0.55 6.42
C LYS A 136 7.68 -0.45 5.35
N ALA A 137 7.31 0.07 4.18
CA ALA A 137 6.90 -0.77 3.05
C ALA A 137 8.01 -1.75 2.65
N ARG A 138 9.23 -1.26 2.52
CA ARG A 138 10.38 -2.12 2.19
C ARG A 138 10.64 -3.17 3.26
N ALA A 139 10.59 -2.79 4.53
CA ALA A 139 10.80 -3.72 5.63
C ALA A 139 9.79 -4.87 5.60
N LEU A 140 8.53 -4.57 5.30
CA LEU A 140 7.48 -5.57 5.25
C LEU A 140 7.58 -6.50 4.04
N LEU A 141 8.04 -5.99 2.90
CA LEU A 141 8.02 -6.72 1.64
C LEU A 141 9.31 -7.49 1.33
N TYR A 142 10.45 -6.94 1.76
CA TYR A 142 11.74 -7.54 1.41
C TYR A 142 12.42 -8.23 2.59
N ASP A 143 11.71 -8.37 3.70
CA ASP A 143 12.23 -9.00 4.93
C ASP A 143 13.60 -8.44 5.32
N ILE A 144 13.76 -7.13 5.16
CA ILE A 144 14.99 -6.46 5.55
C ILE A 144 15.01 -6.40 7.08
N ALA A 145 15.97 -7.08 7.67
CA ALA A 145 16.15 -7.07 9.12
C ALA A 145 16.36 -5.64 9.59
N ALA A 146 15.49 -5.21 10.48
CA ALA A 146 15.57 -3.86 11.05
C ALA A 146 16.78 -3.77 11.99
#